data_b0f3c2602e2f48b38bfdf122abbf9459
#
_entry.id   b0f3c2602e2f48b38bfdf122abbf9459
#
_cell.length_a   1.000
_cell.length_b   1.000
_cell.length_c   1.000
_cell.angle_alpha   90.00
_cell.angle_beta   90.00
_cell.angle_gamma   90.00
#
_symmetry.space_group_name_H-M   'P 1'
#
loop_
_entity.id
_entity.type
_entity.pdbx_description
1 polymer ?
#
loop_
_entity_poly.entity_id
_entity_poly.type
_entity_poly.pdbx_seq_one_letter_code
_entity_poly.pdbx_strand_id
1 'polypeptide(L)'
;MTPALSAEEIRDVNTRYHDVAADHYDAKWGIDFGDLGQSQVTAKVRKALGRNDGPFARSLEIGSGTGYFTLNLMRAGLVEKAMCTDISPGMLSTLSANAQRLGLDVETLATDAESLPFEDESFDLVIGHAILHHIPDLGRAFREFERVLRPGGTVLFAGEPSRYGDRIANVPKRVATAAAPIWRRAIKARPASPADGGAPEASLEGLVDVHAFSPGELSSFAREADLEDVKVIGEELLANWFGWTNRTLEATAHPEDVPWGWRNYAYKGYLALQKVDRTLLESRLPPAIFYNLIITASKP
;
A
#
# COMPACT_ATOMS: atom_id res chain seq x y z
N MET A 1 3.86 28.68 9.15
CA MET A 1 4.44 27.53 8.43
C MET A 1 5.00 26.61 9.50
N THR A 2 4.44 25.43 9.67
CA THR A 2 5.05 24.39 10.51
C THR A 2 6.41 24.05 9.89
N PRO A 3 7.52 23.99 10.65
CA PRO A 3 8.79 23.56 10.09
C PRO A 3 8.65 22.16 9.51
N ALA A 4 9.31 21.90 8.38
CA ALA A 4 9.36 20.57 7.81
C ALA A 4 10.07 19.63 8.82
N LEU A 5 9.51 18.46 9.04
CA LEU A 5 10.10 17.44 9.92
C LEU A 5 11.44 16.97 9.34
N SER A 6 12.40 16.69 10.21
CA SER A 6 13.64 16.01 9.82
C SER A 6 13.37 14.55 9.47
N ALA A 7 14.30 13.90 8.77
CA ALA A 7 14.18 12.48 8.44
C ALA A 7 14.04 11.59 9.69
N GLU A 8 14.72 11.92 10.77
CA GLU A 8 14.61 11.20 12.05
C GLU A 8 13.24 11.37 12.70
N GLU A 9 12.69 12.59 12.70
CA GLU A 9 11.33 12.86 13.19
C GLU A 9 10.27 12.14 12.36
N ILE A 10 10.45 12.07 11.02
CA ILE A 10 9.54 11.32 10.13
C ILE A 10 9.57 9.84 10.49
N ARG A 11 10.75 9.23 10.68
CA ARG A 11 10.87 7.82 11.08
C ARG A 11 10.25 7.54 12.45
N ASP A 12 10.47 8.41 13.43
CA ASP A 12 9.86 8.27 14.77
C ASP A 12 8.34 8.32 14.70
N VAL A 13 7.79 9.28 13.96
CA VAL A 13 6.32 9.40 13.77
C VAL A 13 5.77 8.16 13.07
N ASN A 14 6.43 7.66 12.01
CA ASN A 14 6.02 6.44 11.31
C ASN A 14 6.03 5.23 12.23
N THR A 15 7.11 5.03 12.99
CA THR A 15 7.21 3.92 13.95
C THR A 15 6.07 3.97 14.96
N ARG A 16 5.85 5.12 15.59
CA ARG A 16 4.80 5.30 16.60
C ARG A 16 3.38 5.12 16.03
N TYR A 17 3.13 5.66 14.84
CA TYR A 17 1.83 5.50 14.18
C TYR A 17 1.52 4.02 13.92
N HIS A 18 2.47 3.30 13.32
CA HIS A 18 2.27 1.91 12.95
C HIS A 18 2.24 0.98 14.18
N ASP A 19 3.03 1.25 15.22
CA ASP A 19 2.97 0.47 16.46
C ASP A 19 1.60 0.57 17.13
N VAL A 20 1.01 1.78 17.18
CA VAL A 20 -0.33 1.98 17.78
C VAL A 20 -1.42 1.36 16.88
N ALA A 21 -1.24 1.43 15.55
CA ALA A 21 -2.22 0.91 14.60
C ALA A 21 -2.23 -0.61 14.48
N ALA A 22 -1.14 -1.31 14.83
CA ALA A 22 -0.87 -2.70 14.49
C ALA A 22 -2.02 -3.68 14.85
N ASP A 23 -2.61 -3.54 16.03
CA ASP A 23 -3.68 -4.44 16.51
C ASP A 23 -5.00 -4.35 15.71
N HIS A 24 -5.23 -3.22 15.05
CA HIS A 24 -6.48 -2.94 14.32
C HIS A 24 -6.25 -2.70 12.82
N TYR A 25 -5.01 -2.79 12.36
CA TYR A 25 -4.59 -2.43 11.02
C TYR A 25 -5.31 -3.24 9.95
N ASP A 26 -5.38 -4.55 10.11
CA ASP A 26 -6.03 -5.46 9.15
C ASP A 26 -7.52 -5.13 9.00
N ALA A 27 -8.20 -4.85 10.10
CA ALA A 27 -9.62 -4.48 10.09
C ALA A 27 -9.85 -3.08 9.47
N LYS A 28 -8.99 -2.11 9.79
CA LYS A 28 -9.06 -0.74 9.26
C LYS A 28 -8.90 -0.71 7.75
N TRP A 29 -7.98 -1.48 7.21
CA TRP A 29 -7.62 -1.47 5.79
C TRP A 29 -8.25 -2.61 4.98
N GLY A 30 -9.00 -3.50 5.63
CA GLY A 30 -9.66 -4.63 4.97
C GLY A 30 -8.66 -5.64 4.42
N ILE A 31 -7.56 -5.86 5.14
CA ILE A 31 -6.53 -6.82 4.79
C ILE A 31 -7.09 -8.22 4.88
N ASP A 32 -6.99 -8.96 3.80
CA ASP A 32 -7.51 -10.32 3.66
C ASP A 32 -6.40 -11.29 3.29
N PHE A 33 -6.30 -12.37 4.06
CA PHE A 33 -5.39 -13.48 3.80
C PHE A 33 -6.12 -14.69 3.22
N GLY A 34 -7.40 -14.56 2.85
CA GLY A 34 -8.18 -15.57 2.15
C GLY A 34 -7.92 -15.59 0.64
N ASP A 35 -8.79 -16.30 -0.08
CA ASP A 35 -8.68 -16.46 -1.54
C ASP A 35 -8.80 -15.13 -2.27
N LEU A 36 -9.57 -14.18 -1.74
CA LEU A 36 -9.71 -12.86 -2.32
C LEU A 36 -8.42 -12.06 -2.23
N GLY A 37 -7.82 -11.94 -1.03
CA GLY A 37 -6.56 -11.23 -0.82
C GLY A 37 -5.43 -11.84 -1.65
N GLN A 38 -5.31 -13.18 -1.65
CA GLN A 38 -4.36 -13.91 -2.49
C GLN A 38 -4.56 -13.58 -3.98
N SER A 39 -5.80 -13.60 -4.46
CA SER A 39 -6.12 -13.27 -5.86
C SER A 39 -5.77 -11.83 -6.22
N GLN A 40 -6.03 -10.87 -5.31
CA GLN A 40 -5.72 -9.45 -5.52
C GLN A 40 -4.21 -9.21 -5.59
N VAL A 41 -3.44 -9.72 -4.63
CA VAL A 41 -1.98 -9.57 -4.60
C VAL A 41 -1.34 -10.25 -5.81
N THR A 42 -1.71 -11.49 -6.11
CA THR A 42 -1.21 -12.24 -7.27
C THR A 42 -1.50 -11.50 -8.58
N ALA A 43 -2.70 -10.95 -8.72
CA ALA A 43 -3.07 -10.19 -9.91
C ALA A 43 -2.24 -8.90 -10.09
N LYS A 44 -1.91 -8.20 -8.98
CA LYS A 44 -0.99 -7.04 -9.02
C LYS A 44 0.41 -7.44 -9.50
N VAL A 45 0.98 -8.47 -8.90
CA VAL A 45 2.32 -8.95 -9.26
C VAL A 45 2.37 -9.41 -10.72
N ARG A 46 1.44 -10.24 -11.16
CA ARG A 46 1.37 -10.69 -12.56
C ARG A 46 1.18 -9.57 -13.57
N LYS A 47 0.37 -8.58 -13.23
CA LYS A 47 0.20 -7.38 -14.05
C LYS A 47 1.51 -6.59 -14.19
N ALA A 48 2.27 -6.46 -13.11
CA ALA A 48 3.51 -5.71 -13.05
C ALA A 48 4.66 -6.43 -13.77
N LEU A 49 4.85 -7.70 -13.47
CA LEU A 49 5.98 -8.52 -13.95
C LEU A 49 5.69 -9.28 -15.26
N GLY A 50 4.42 -9.39 -15.64
CA GLY A 50 4.04 -10.14 -16.83
C GLY A 50 4.26 -11.64 -16.65
N ARG A 51 5.12 -12.26 -17.50
CA ARG A 51 5.40 -13.71 -17.44
C ARG A 51 6.48 -14.09 -16.43
N ASN A 52 7.22 -13.11 -15.92
CA ASN A 52 8.29 -13.33 -14.93
C ASN A 52 7.73 -13.18 -13.50
N ASP A 53 6.65 -13.87 -13.20
CA ASP A 53 5.91 -13.75 -11.95
C ASP A 53 6.32 -14.77 -10.87
N GLY A 54 7.49 -15.40 -11.01
CA GLY A 54 8.06 -16.32 -10.04
C GLY A 54 8.04 -17.80 -10.46
N PRO A 55 8.29 -18.76 -9.56
CA PRO A 55 8.57 -18.50 -8.13
C PRO A 55 9.91 -17.81 -7.89
N PHE A 56 9.91 -16.89 -6.90
CA PHE A 56 11.11 -16.24 -6.41
C PHE A 56 11.66 -17.05 -5.22
N ALA A 57 12.94 -17.39 -5.26
CA ALA A 57 13.55 -18.24 -4.23
C ALA A 57 13.72 -17.49 -2.91
N ARG A 58 14.06 -16.20 -2.96
CA ARG A 58 14.24 -15.38 -1.76
C ARG A 58 13.82 -13.93 -1.99
N SER A 59 12.73 -13.51 -1.36
CA SER A 59 12.25 -12.12 -1.39
C SER A 59 12.62 -11.35 -0.16
N LEU A 60 12.76 -10.02 -0.33
CA LEU A 60 12.81 -9.03 0.74
C LEU A 60 11.58 -8.12 0.61
N GLU A 61 10.72 -8.08 1.62
CA GLU A 61 9.65 -7.09 1.69
C GLU A 61 10.05 -5.91 2.57
N ILE A 62 9.94 -4.71 2.01
CA ILE A 62 10.17 -3.43 2.67
C ILE A 62 8.83 -2.87 3.16
N GLY A 63 8.73 -2.51 4.44
CA GLY A 63 7.48 -2.04 5.02
C GLY A 63 6.39 -3.11 4.96
N SER A 64 6.70 -4.29 5.47
CA SER A 64 5.83 -5.46 5.35
C SER A 64 4.52 -5.35 6.15
N GLY A 65 4.43 -4.39 7.09
CA GLY A 65 3.26 -4.21 7.91
C GLY A 65 2.84 -5.51 8.58
N THR A 66 1.58 -5.88 8.44
CA THR A 66 1.01 -7.12 8.97
C THR A 66 1.18 -8.34 8.06
N GLY A 67 1.92 -8.20 6.94
CA GLY A 67 2.28 -9.29 6.03
C GLY A 67 1.34 -9.48 4.83
N TYR A 68 0.50 -8.49 4.51
CA TYR A 68 -0.50 -8.63 3.45
C TYR A 68 0.06 -9.10 2.11
N PHE A 69 1.18 -8.52 1.68
CA PHE A 69 1.74 -8.83 0.36
C PHE A 69 2.49 -10.16 0.38
N THR A 70 3.51 -10.29 1.22
CA THR A 70 4.36 -11.49 1.28
C THR A 70 3.59 -12.75 1.63
N LEU A 71 2.74 -12.73 2.67
CA LEU A 71 2.03 -13.95 3.08
C LEU A 71 1.06 -14.46 2.00
N ASN A 72 0.41 -13.56 1.26
CA ASN A 72 -0.42 -13.92 0.12
C ASN A 72 0.40 -14.47 -1.06
N LEU A 73 1.60 -13.93 -1.32
CA LEU A 73 2.50 -14.43 -2.37
C LEU A 73 3.06 -15.81 -2.02
N MET A 74 3.44 -16.05 -0.77
CA MET A 74 3.89 -17.37 -0.31
C MET A 74 2.77 -18.41 -0.41
N ARG A 75 1.55 -18.07 -0.02
CA ARG A 75 0.36 -18.94 -0.19
C ARG A 75 0.07 -19.25 -1.66
N ALA A 76 0.36 -18.33 -2.56
CA ALA A 76 0.23 -18.51 -4.00
C ALA A 76 1.38 -19.31 -4.63
N GLY A 77 2.43 -19.65 -3.88
CA GLY A 77 3.63 -20.31 -4.37
C GLY A 77 4.50 -19.44 -5.27
N LEU A 78 4.35 -18.11 -5.19
CA LEU A 78 5.15 -17.16 -5.98
C LEU A 78 6.43 -16.73 -5.25
N VAL A 79 6.52 -16.95 -3.95
CA VAL A 79 7.69 -16.69 -3.10
C VAL A 79 7.93 -17.94 -2.24
N GLU A 80 9.16 -18.45 -2.25
CA GLU A 80 9.53 -19.64 -1.48
C GLU A 80 10.00 -19.28 -0.07
N LYS A 81 10.89 -18.29 0.05
CA LYS A 81 11.41 -17.75 1.33
C LYS A 81 11.29 -16.25 1.35
N ALA A 82 10.92 -15.72 2.48
CA ALA A 82 10.73 -14.28 2.67
C ALA A 82 11.45 -13.74 3.91
N MET A 83 12.16 -12.64 3.72
CA MET A 83 12.57 -11.72 4.76
C MET A 83 11.60 -10.54 4.74
N CYS A 84 10.92 -10.30 5.85
CA CYS A 84 9.96 -9.22 6.02
C CYS A 84 10.55 -8.12 6.91
N THR A 85 10.65 -6.90 6.40
CA THR A 85 11.19 -5.78 7.17
C THR A 85 10.16 -4.68 7.36
N ASP A 86 10.18 -4.08 8.54
CA ASP A 86 9.37 -2.91 8.87
C ASP A 86 10.11 -2.06 9.90
N ILE A 87 9.81 -0.77 9.96
CA ILE A 87 10.35 0.10 11.01
C ILE A 87 9.64 -0.10 12.35
N SER A 88 8.42 -0.64 12.33
CA SER A 88 7.55 -0.89 13.49
C SER A 88 7.69 -2.33 14.00
N PRO A 89 8.24 -2.56 15.21
CA PRO A 89 8.22 -3.87 15.84
C PRO A 89 6.80 -4.42 16.08
N GLY A 90 5.83 -3.55 16.34
CA GLY A 90 4.42 -3.93 16.52
C GLY A 90 3.83 -4.57 15.27
N MET A 91 4.09 -3.98 14.09
CA MET A 91 3.68 -4.57 12.80
C MET A 91 4.30 -5.95 12.59
N LEU A 92 5.61 -6.10 12.83
CA LEU A 92 6.30 -7.40 12.68
C LEU A 92 5.78 -8.46 13.66
N SER A 93 5.38 -8.06 14.87
CA SER A 93 4.73 -8.96 15.82
C SER A 93 3.40 -9.49 15.27
N THR A 94 2.56 -8.60 14.72
CA THR A 94 1.29 -8.96 14.09
C THR A 94 1.51 -9.82 12.85
N LEU A 95 2.51 -9.49 12.02
CA LEU A 95 2.92 -10.30 10.86
C LEU A 95 3.29 -11.72 11.26
N SER A 96 4.12 -11.86 12.30
CA SER A 96 4.54 -13.17 12.81
C SER A 96 3.35 -14.01 13.29
N ALA A 97 2.40 -13.39 13.99
CA ALA A 97 1.15 -14.05 14.40
C ALA A 97 0.28 -14.48 13.20
N ASN A 98 0.17 -13.63 12.17
CA ASN A 98 -0.53 -13.94 10.92
C ASN A 98 0.15 -15.10 10.17
N ALA A 99 1.49 -15.09 10.05
CA ALA A 99 2.25 -16.16 9.42
C ALA A 99 2.05 -17.50 10.14
N GLN A 100 2.16 -17.51 11.47
CA GLN A 100 1.91 -18.70 12.27
C GLN A 100 0.47 -19.25 12.08
N ARG A 101 -0.54 -18.38 12.07
CA ARG A 101 -1.93 -18.77 11.81
C ARG A 101 -2.12 -19.39 10.43
N LEU A 102 -1.34 -18.95 9.44
CA LEU A 102 -1.39 -19.45 8.07
C LEU A 102 -0.47 -20.66 7.84
N GLY A 103 0.32 -21.07 8.82
CA GLY A 103 1.30 -22.16 8.69
C GLY A 103 2.47 -21.81 7.76
N LEU A 104 2.84 -20.53 7.69
CA LEU A 104 3.94 -20.02 6.88
C LEU A 104 5.14 -19.69 7.77
N ASP A 105 6.34 -19.92 7.24
CA ASP A 105 7.61 -19.59 7.88
C ASP A 105 8.23 -18.38 7.19
N VAL A 106 8.44 -17.30 7.95
CA VAL A 106 9.01 -16.03 7.47
C VAL A 106 10.06 -15.52 8.45
N GLU A 107 11.10 -14.91 7.93
CA GLU A 107 12.08 -14.17 8.73
C GLU A 107 11.60 -12.73 8.87
N THR A 108 11.74 -12.13 10.07
CA THR A 108 11.37 -10.73 10.32
C THR A 108 12.52 -9.95 10.92
N LEU A 109 12.67 -8.69 10.50
CA LEU A 109 13.69 -7.79 11.04
C LEU A 109 13.21 -6.35 11.07
N ALA A 110 13.27 -5.72 12.26
CA ALA A 110 13.01 -4.29 12.39
C ALA A 110 14.22 -3.50 11.86
N THR A 111 14.03 -2.75 10.77
CA THR A 111 15.09 -1.97 10.13
C THR A 111 14.57 -0.83 9.29
N ASP A 112 15.42 0.15 8.99
CA ASP A 112 15.18 1.26 8.08
C ASP A 112 15.53 0.85 6.65
N ALA A 113 14.63 1.18 5.71
CA ALA A 113 14.81 0.91 4.28
C ALA A 113 16.01 1.64 3.64
N GLU A 114 16.46 2.72 4.27
CA GLU A 114 17.61 3.51 3.81
C GLU A 114 18.98 2.92 4.23
N SER A 115 18.99 1.83 5.04
CA SER A 115 20.21 1.16 5.50
C SER A 115 19.90 -0.29 5.85
N LEU A 116 19.93 -1.16 4.86
CA LEU A 116 19.57 -2.56 5.00
C LEU A 116 20.76 -3.38 5.51
N PRO A 117 20.63 -4.14 6.61
CA PRO A 117 21.72 -4.92 7.19
C PRO A 117 21.88 -6.30 6.51
N PHE A 118 21.80 -6.31 5.19
CA PHE A 118 21.95 -7.51 4.37
C PHE A 118 23.18 -7.40 3.48
N GLU A 119 23.75 -8.54 3.13
CA GLU A 119 24.85 -8.62 2.18
C GLU A 119 24.34 -8.25 0.75
N ASP A 120 25.28 -7.80 -0.08
CA ASP A 120 25.00 -7.56 -1.49
C ASP A 120 24.49 -8.83 -2.15
N GLU A 121 23.64 -8.68 -3.16
CA GLU A 121 23.14 -9.77 -4.01
C GLU A 121 22.48 -10.94 -3.24
N SER A 122 21.74 -10.62 -2.17
CA SER A 122 21.12 -11.62 -1.29
C SER A 122 19.72 -12.04 -1.73
N PHE A 123 19.03 -11.24 -2.54
CA PHE A 123 17.61 -11.41 -2.88
C PHE A 123 17.38 -11.40 -4.39
N ASP A 124 16.41 -12.16 -4.88
CA ASP A 124 15.94 -12.14 -6.26
C ASP A 124 14.69 -11.26 -6.47
N LEU A 125 14.01 -10.88 -5.37
CA LEU A 125 12.90 -9.93 -5.39
C LEU A 125 12.98 -8.98 -4.20
N VAL A 126 12.95 -7.67 -4.45
CA VAL A 126 12.67 -6.64 -3.45
C VAL A 126 11.27 -6.09 -3.72
N ILE A 127 10.40 -6.18 -2.74
CA ILE A 127 8.98 -5.89 -2.89
C ILE A 127 8.48 -4.98 -1.76
N GLY A 128 7.41 -4.21 -2.01
CA GLY A 128 6.72 -3.47 -0.98
C GLY A 128 5.34 -3.01 -1.45
N HIS A 129 4.47 -2.70 -0.52
CA HIS A 129 3.13 -2.22 -0.81
C HIS A 129 2.79 -1.01 0.04
N ALA A 130 2.52 0.13 -0.60
CA ALA A 130 2.17 1.39 0.06
C ALA A 130 3.22 1.81 1.11
N ILE A 131 4.49 1.86 0.72
CA ILE A 131 5.61 2.13 1.62
C ILE A 131 6.56 3.24 1.15
N LEU A 132 6.80 3.39 -0.17
CA LEU A 132 7.79 4.37 -0.65
C LEU A 132 7.45 5.80 -0.24
N HIS A 133 6.18 6.13 -0.13
CA HIS A 133 5.74 7.47 0.27
C HIS A 133 5.99 7.80 1.76
N HIS A 134 6.40 6.83 2.56
CA HIS A 134 6.82 7.01 3.95
C HIS A 134 8.33 7.15 4.13
N ILE A 135 9.13 6.83 3.09
CA ILE A 135 10.60 6.82 3.18
C ILE A 135 11.15 8.23 2.91
N PRO A 136 11.89 8.85 3.87
CA PRO A 136 12.42 10.21 3.70
C PRO A 136 13.42 10.37 2.54
N ASP A 137 14.41 9.47 2.43
CA ASP A 137 15.44 9.49 1.38
C ASP A 137 15.29 8.31 0.41
N LEU A 138 14.41 8.48 -0.58
CA LEU A 138 14.18 7.47 -1.61
C LEU A 138 15.40 7.17 -2.47
N GLY A 139 16.25 8.17 -2.73
CA GLY A 139 17.47 7.94 -3.50
C GLY A 139 18.41 6.97 -2.78
N ARG A 140 18.50 7.09 -1.46
CA ARG A 140 19.28 6.15 -0.64
C ARG A 140 18.63 4.78 -0.56
N ALA A 141 17.32 4.72 -0.37
CA ALA A 141 16.58 3.48 -0.32
C ALA A 141 16.69 2.67 -1.63
N PHE A 142 16.54 3.32 -2.80
CA PHE A 142 16.66 2.64 -4.10
C PHE A 142 18.08 2.10 -4.34
N ARG A 143 19.12 2.78 -3.87
CA ARG A 143 20.51 2.24 -3.92
C ARG A 143 20.67 1.01 -3.03
N GLU A 144 20.04 0.97 -1.86
CA GLU A 144 20.02 -0.22 -1.02
C GLU A 144 19.24 -1.37 -1.67
N PHE A 145 18.11 -1.08 -2.32
CA PHE A 145 17.33 -2.09 -3.05
C PHE A 145 18.15 -2.70 -4.18
N GLU A 146 18.83 -1.85 -4.96
CA GLU A 146 19.76 -2.32 -6.01
C GLU A 146 20.88 -3.17 -5.44
N ARG A 147 21.56 -2.70 -4.37
CA ARG A 147 22.70 -3.38 -3.75
C ARG A 147 22.35 -4.81 -3.28
N VAL A 148 21.21 -4.98 -2.62
CA VAL A 148 20.81 -6.28 -2.06
C VAL A 148 20.20 -7.22 -3.09
N LEU A 149 19.80 -6.73 -4.26
CA LEU A 149 19.33 -7.57 -5.38
C LEU A 149 20.50 -8.30 -6.06
N ARG A 150 20.26 -9.53 -6.45
CA ARG A 150 21.14 -10.28 -7.37
C ARG A 150 21.06 -9.72 -8.78
N PRO A 151 22.08 -9.89 -9.62
CA PRO A 151 21.96 -9.65 -11.05
C PRO A 151 20.74 -10.40 -11.63
N GLY A 152 19.93 -9.69 -12.42
CA GLY A 152 18.64 -10.18 -12.91
C GLY A 152 17.49 -10.16 -11.90
N GLY A 153 17.74 -9.75 -10.65
CA GLY A 153 16.72 -9.59 -9.61
C GLY A 153 15.78 -8.42 -9.90
N THR A 154 14.61 -8.44 -9.29
CA THR A 154 13.51 -7.52 -9.59
C THR A 154 13.11 -6.69 -8.38
N VAL A 155 12.86 -5.40 -8.61
CA VAL A 155 12.15 -4.50 -7.68
C VAL A 155 10.68 -4.42 -8.08
N LEU A 156 9.77 -4.49 -7.11
CA LEU A 156 8.35 -4.23 -7.31
C LEU A 156 7.75 -3.49 -6.11
N PHE A 157 7.31 -2.25 -6.32
CA PHE A 157 6.53 -1.52 -5.33
C PHE A 157 5.17 -1.16 -5.89
N ALA A 158 4.11 -1.39 -5.11
CA ALA A 158 2.73 -1.19 -5.51
C ALA A 158 1.96 -0.37 -4.46
N GLY A 159 0.85 0.25 -4.87
CA GLY A 159 0.01 1.02 -3.96
C GLY A 159 0.55 2.43 -3.64
N GLU A 160 1.49 2.93 -4.43
CA GLU A 160 2.08 4.23 -4.18
C GLU A 160 1.18 5.38 -4.67
N PRO A 161 0.97 6.45 -3.87
CA PRO A 161 0.05 7.51 -4.21
C PRO A 161 0.52 8.33 -5.41
N SER A 162 -0.33 8.48 -6.41
CA SER A 162 -0.11 9.36 -7.55
C SER A 162 -0.51 10.78 -7.21
N ARG A 163 0.38 11.74 -7.43
CA ARG A 163 0.14 13.18 -7.18
C ARG A 163 -1.07 13.73 -7.94
N TYR A 164 -1.25 13.33 -9.17
CA TYR A 164 -2.38 13.76 -9.99
C TYR A 164 -3.64 12.95 -9.68
N GLY A 165 -3.50 11.65 -9.47
CA GLY A 165 -4.59 10.77 -9.08
C GLY A 165 -5.25 11.22 -7.78
N ASP A 166 -4.47 11.58 -6.76
CA ASP A 166 -5.00 12.12 -5.50
C ASP A 166 -5.72 13.45 -5.71
N ARG A 167 -5.13 14.38 -6.49
CA ARG A 167 -5.80 15.65 -6.80
C ARG A 167 -7.16 15.45 -7.47
N ILE A 168 -7.25 14.51 -8.41
CA ILE A 168 -8.52 14.19 -9.09
C ILE A 168 -9.50 13.51 -8.12
N ALA A 169 -9.03 12.63 -7.25
CA ALA A 169 -9.84 11.97 -6.23
C ALA A 169 -10.44 12.93 -5.19
N ASN A 170 -9.88 14.14 -5.05
CA ASN A 170 -10.47 15.16 -4.21
C ASN A 170 -11.85 15.66 -4.71
N VAL A 171 -12.14 15.50 -6.00
CA VAL A 171 -13.47 15.88 -6.55
C VAL A 171 -14.57 14.99 -5.97
N PRO A 172 -14.54 13.64 -6.11
CA PRO A 172 -15.55 12.78 -5.50
C PRO A 172 -15.58 12.87 -3.97
N LYS A 173 -14.45 13.07 -3.29
CA LYS A 173 -14.40 13.31 -1.84
C LYS A 173 -15.21 14.55 -1.44
N ARG A 174 -15.03 15.69 -2.12
CA ARG A 174 -15.78 16.93 -1.87
C ARG A 174 -17.28 16.79 -2.14
N VAL A 175 -17.63 16.14 -3.26
CA VAL A 175 -19.04 15.88 -3.60
C VAL A 175 -19.69 14.99 -2.53
N ALA A 176 -19.01 13.94 -2.08
CA ALA A 176 -19.48 13.06 -1.02
C ALA A 176 -19.68 13.82 0.31
N THR A 177 -18.72 14.66 0.69
CA THR A 177 -18.84 15.50 1.90
C THR A 177 -20.07 16.42 1.84
N ALA A 178 -20.31 17.06 0.71
CA ALA A 178 -21.48 17.92 0.52
C ALA A 178 -22.80 17.12 0.53
N ALA A 179 -22.81 15.91 -0.02
CA ALA A 179 -23.98 15.01 -0.05
C ALA A 179 -24.22 14.27 1.27
N ALA A 180 -23.24 14.21 2.16
CA ALA A 180 -23.29 13.42 3.39
C ALA A 180 -24.51 13.70 4.30
N PRO A 181 -24.98 14.96 4.51
CA PRO A 181 -26.17 15.20 5.34
C PRO A 181 -27.42 14.55 4.75
N ILE A 182 -27.59 14.58 3.42
CA ILE A 182 -28.72 13.97 2.71
C ILE A 182 -28.64 12.46 2.82
N TRP A 183 -27.48 11.90 2.57
CA TRP A 183 -27.21 10.46 2.65
C TRP A 183 -27.48 9.92 4.08
N ARG A 184 -26.92 10.57 5.14
CA ARG A 184 -27.19 10.17 6.53
C ARG A 184 -28.68 10.17 6.85
N ARG A 185 -29.41 11.20 6.39
CA ARG A 185 -30.87 11.25 6.57
C ARG A 185 -31.59 10.09 5.89
N ALA A 186 -31.15 9.71 4.69
CA ALA A 186 -31.75 8.60 3.94
C ALA A 186 -31.53 7.25 4.64
N ILE A 187 -30.36 7.01 5.21
CA ILE A 187 -30.05 5.76 5.95
C ILE A 187 -30.40 5.84 7.45
N LYS A 188 -30.92 7.00 7.93
CA LYS A 188 -31.27 7.29 9.32
C LYS A 188 -30.07 7.18 10.28
N ALA A 189 -28.86 7.53 9.82
CA ALA A 189 -27.65 7.50 10.62
C ALA A 189 -27.42 8.80 11.38
N ARG A 190 -26.94 8.68 12.61
CA ARG A 190 -26.43 9.80 13.41
C ARG A 190 -25.14 10.34 12.79
N PRO A 191 -24.84 11.63 12.94
CA PRO A 191 -23.52 12.15 12.60
C PRO A 191 -22.43 11.44 13.41
N ALA A 192 -21.25 11.23 12.80
CA ALA A 192 -20.06 10.81 13.56
C ALA A 192 -19.73 11.85 14.64
N SER A 193 -19.39 11.38 15.82
CA SER A 193 -18.88 12.21 16.90
C SER A 193 -17.34 12.23 16.85
N PRO A 194 -16.68 13.32 17.27
CA PRO A 194 -15.23 13.33 17.48
C PRO A 194 -14.75 12.21 18.42
N ALA A 195 -15.62 11.73 19.31
CA ALA A 195 -15.34 10.62 20.20
C ALA A 195 -15.41 9.23 19.49
N ASP A 196 -16.09 9.15 18.35
CA ASP A 196 -16.32 7.88 17.64
C ASP A 196 -15.17 7.50 16.68
N GLY A 197 -14.29 8.45 16.36
CA GLY A 197 -13.24 8.27 15.37
C GLY A 197 -11.86 8.85 15.74
N GLY A 198 -11.73 9.34 16.96
CA GLY A 198 -10.48 9.89 17.46
C GLY A 198 -9.53 8.84 18.01
N ALA A 199 -9.19 7.80 17.23
CA ALA A 199 -8.03 7.01 17.58
C ALA A 199 -6.80 7.94 17.68
N PRO A 200 -5.88 7.73 18.62
CA PRO A 200 -4.63 8.52 18.75
C PRO A 200 -3.87 8.61 17.42
N GLU A 201 -4.06 7.63 16.56
CA GLU A 201 -3.51 7.49 15.21
C GLU A 201 -3.96 8.60 14.24
N ALA A 202 -5.21 9.09 14.32
CA ALA A 202 -5.74 10.07 13.36
C ALA A 202 -4.97 11.40 13.37
N SER A 203 -4.35 11.76 14.50
CA SER A 203 -3.49 12.94 14.60
C SER A 203 -2.12 12.76 13.95
N LEU A 204 -1.65 11.52 13.81
CA LEU A 204 -0.35 11.17 13.23
C LEU A 204 -0.47 10.85 11.74
N GLU A 205 -1.62 10.35 11.27
CA GLU A 205 -1.83 9.89 9.89
C GLU A 205 -1.46 10.95 8.83
N GLY A 206 -1.70 12.24 9.09
CA GLY A 206 -1.33 13.33 8.19
C GLY A 206 0.16 13.72 8.20
N LEU A 207 0.96 13.11 9.07
CA LEU A 207 2.39 13.39 9.22
C LEU A 207 3.27 12.27 8.65
N VAL A 208 2.69 11.08 8.40
CA VAL A 208 3.44 9.91 7.92
C VAL A 208 3.63 9.91 6.41
N ASP A 209 2.74 10.54 5.64
CA ASP A 209 2.81 10.60 4.17
C ASP A 209 3.70 11.78 3.74
N VAL A 210 4.93 11.52 3.35
CA VAL A 210 5.90 12.58 2.96
C VAL A 210 5.97 12.79 1.45
N HIS A 211 5.52 11.81 0.64
CA HIS A 211 5.60 11.86 -0.82
C HIS A 211 4.27 11.53 -1.50
N ALA A 212 4.05 12.17 -2.65
CA ALA A 212 3.10 11.73 -3.67
C ALA A 212 3.80 11.85 -5.02
N PHE A 213 3.72 10.82 -5.84
CA PHE A 213 4.60 10.65 -7.00
C PHE A 213 3.96 11.06 -8.32
N SER A 214 4.77 11.59 -9.24
CA SER A 214 4.51 11.43 -10.66
C SER A 214 5.19 10.15 -11.18
N PRO A 215 4.70 9.53 -12.26
CA PRO A 215 5.35 8.36 -12.84
C PRO A 215 6.81 8.60 -13.24
N GLY A 216 7.12 9.81 -13.73
CA GLY A 216 8.50 10.18 -14.11
C GLY A 216 9.44 10.29 -12.92
N GLU A 217 8.99 10.93 -11.84
CA GLU A 217 9.73 11.07 -10.58
C GLU A 217 10.04 9.70 -9.95
N LEU A 218 9.03 8.82 -9.88
CA LEU A 218 9.21 7.47 -9.36
C LEU A 218 10.19 6.65 -10.22
N SER A 219 10.15 6.83 -11.55
CA SER A 219 11.10 6.19 -12.46
C SER A 219 12.51 6.73 -12.31
N SER A 220 12.70 8.02 -11.97
CA SER A 220 14.04 8.61 -11.83
C SER A 220 14.81 8.00 -10.66
N PHE A 221 14.17 7.76 -9.50
CA PHE A 221 14.82 7.12 -8.37
C PHE A 221 15.39 5.74 -8.72
N ALA A 222 14.64 4.92 -9.47
CA ALA A 222 15.12 3.61 -9.88
C ALA A 222 16.31 3.71 -10.85
N ARG A 223 16.25 4.62 -11.84
CA ARG A 223 17.33 4.82 -12.81
C ARG A 223 18.58 5.41 -12.18
N GLU A 224 18.45 6.33 -11.23
CA GLU A 224 19.56 6.92 -10.48
C GLU A 224 20.27 5.92 -9.55
N ALA A 225 19.61 4.79 -9.28
CA ALA A 225 20.17 3.64 -8.57
C ALA A 225 20.62 2.52 -9.53
N ASP A 226 20.91 2.83 -10.80
CA ASP A 226 21.41 1.90 -11.83
C ASP A 226 20.48 0.69 -12.10
N LEU A 227 19.18 0.82 -11.80
CA LEU A 227 18.17 -0.17 -12.18
C LEU A 227 17.69 0.08 -13.62
N GLU A 228 17.49 -1.02 -14.35
CA GLU A 228 17.05 -1.04 -15.75
C GLU A 228 15.61 -1.52 -15.89
N ASP A 229 15.08 -1.55 -17.11
CA ASP A 229 13.73 -2.01 -17.46
C ASP A 229 12.63 -1.33 -16.62
N VAL A 230 12.86 -0.08 -16.20
CA VAL A 230 11.98 0.67 -15.31
C VAL A 230 10.62 0.91 -15.95
N LYS A 231 9.58 0.39 -15.31
CA LYS A 231 8.20 0.49 -15.76
C LYS A 231 7.30 1.00 -14.63
N VAL A 232 6.50 2.01 -14.93
CA VAL A 232 5.47 2.51 -14.01
C VAL A 232 4.11 2.35 -14.63
N ILE A 233 3.19 1.70 -13.93
CA ILE A 233 1.80 1.50 -14.34
C ILE A 233 0.85 2.07 -13.29
N GLY A 234 -0.33 2.51 -13.74
CA GLY A 234 -1.37 3.01 -12.86
C GLY A 234 -2.39 1.93 -12.50
N GLU A 235 -3.00 2.07 -11.34
CA GLU A 235 -4.07 1.22 -10.87
C GLU A 235 -5.22 2.02 -10.28
N GLU A 236 -6.42 1.52 -10.48
CA GLU A 236 -7.62 1.94 -9.78
C GLU A 236 -8.00 3.42 -10.00
N LEU A 237 -8.75 3.68 -11.05
CA LEU A 237 -9.34 4.99 -11.30
C LEU A 237 -10.79 5.05 -10.79
N LEU A 238 -11.68 4.30 -11.42
CA LEU A 238 -13.11 4.31 -11.07
C LEU A 238 -13.37 3.62 -9.74
N ALA A 239 -12.68 2.51 -9.47
CA ALA A 239 -12.77 1.79 -8.21
C ALA A 239 -12.37 2.70 -7.05
N ASN A 240 -11.28 3.44 -7.22
CA ASN A 240 -10.78 4.34 -6.20
C ASN A 240 -11.73 5.53 -5.97
N TRP A 241 -12.25 6.17 -7.03
CA TRP A 241 -13.23 7.25 -6.90
C TRP A 241 -14.49 6.80 -6.17
N PHE A 242 -15.00 5.62 -6.53
CA PHE A 242 -16.14 5.02 -5.88
C PHE A 242 -15.84 4.67 -4.40
N GLY A 243 -14.67 4.07 -4.15
CA GLY A 243 -14.21 3.74 -2.81
C GLY A 243 -14.11 4.98 -1.92
N TRP A 244 -13.43 6.04 -2.38
CA TRP A 244 -13.32 7.29 -1.63
C TRP A 244 -14.67 7.97 -1.41
N THR A 245 -15.58 7.93 -2.38
CA THR A 245 -16.94 8.46 -2.21
C THR A 245 -17.65 7.76 -1.05
N ASN A 246 -17.66 6.42 -1.05
CA ASN A 246 -18.33 5.65 0.00
C ASN A 246 -17.63 5.82 1.35
N ARG A 247 -16.31 5.75 1.40
CA ARG A 247 -15.52 5.96 2.62
C ARG A 247 -15.76 7.35 3.23
N THR A 248 -15.80 8.38 2.39
CA THR A 248 -16.10 9.75 2.84
C THR A 248 -17.51 9.85 3.42
N LEU A 249 -18.51 9.24 2.79
CA LEU A 249 -19.88 9.21 3.32
C LEU A 249 -19.91 8.48 4.67
N GLU A 250 -19.35 7.28 4.75
CA GLU A 250 -19.33 6.43 5.95
C GLU A 250 -18.61 7.13 7.11
N ALA A 251 -17.48 7.79 6.87
CA ALA A 251 -16.75 8.53 7.89
C ALA A 251 -17.53 9.71 8.51
N THR A 252 -18.62 10.17 7.86
CA THR A 252 -19.49 11.22 8.42
C THR A 252 -20.60 10.68 9.31
N ALA A 253 -20.80 9.37 9.38
CA ALA A 253 -21.88 8.72 10.12
C ALA A 253 -21.33 7.92 11.31
N HIS A 254 -22.17 7.77 12.36
CA HIS A 254 -21.83 6.88 13.45
C HIS A 254 -21.65 5.43 12.91
N PRO A 255 -20.55 4.74 13.22
CA PRO A 255 -20.20 3.46 12.59
C PRO A 255 -21.27 2.37 12.69
N GLU A 256 -21.98 2.33 13.82
CA GLU A 256 -23.05 1.33 14.06
C GLU A 256 -24.31 1.58 13.22
N ASP A 257 -24.53 2.83 12.78
CA ASP A 257 -25.73 3.20 12.02
C ASP A 257 -25.57 2.97 10.52
N VAL A 258 -24.36 2.67 10.03
CA VAL A 258 -24.11 2.36 8.61
C VAL A 258 -24.63 0.96 8.30
N PRO A 259 -25.70 0.83 7.49
CA PRO A 259 -26.34 -0.46 7.23
C PRO A 259 -25.38 -1.45 6.56
N TRP A 260 -25.45 -2.71 6.94
CA TRP A 260 -24.69 -3.78 6.28
C TRP A 260 -24.91 -3.83 4.77
N GLY A 261 -26.14 -3.57 4.31
CA GLY A 261 -26.48 -3.51 2.89
C GLY A 261 -25.68 -2.42 2.14
N TRP A 262 -25.43 -1.28 2.77
CA TRP A 262 -24.57 -0.23 2.21
C TRP A 262 -23.13 -0.67 2.10
N ARG A 263 -22.56 -1.24 3.18
CA ARG A 263 -21.18 -1.74 3.19
C ARG A 263 -20.96 -2.80 2.11
N ASN A 264 -21.90 -3.73 1.98
CA ASN A 264 -21.87 -4.75 0.93
C ASN A 264 -21.97 -4.16 -0.49
N TYR A 265 -22.80 -3.13 -0.69
CA TYR A 265 -22.89 -2.38 -1.95
C TYR A 265 -21.55 -1.69 -2.25
N ALA A 266 -20.97 -0.96 -1.30
CA ALA A 266 -19.70 -0.28 -1.45
C ALA A 266 -18.56 -1.27 -1.80
N TYR A 267 -18.51 -2.39 -1.10
CA TYR A 267 -17.52 -3.44 -1.34
C TYR A 267 -17.67 -4.09 -2.72
N LYS A 268 -18.87 -4.57 -3.07
CA LYS A 268 -19.12 -5.21 -4.37
C LYS A 268 -18.97 -4.25 -5.54
N GLY A 269 -19.39 -3.00 -5.36
CA GLY A 269 -19.21 -1.95 -6.35
C GLY A 269 -17.73 -1.64 -6.62
N TYR A 270 -16.94 -1.55 -5.57
CA TYR A 270 -15.49 -1.39 -5.68
C TYR A 270 -14.85 -2.54 -6.49
N LEU A 271 -15.14 -3.79 -6.15
CA LEU A 271 -14.61 -4.95 -6.87
C LEU A 271 -15.03 -5.00 -8.35
N ALA A 272 -16.28 -4.63 -8.63
CA ALA A 272 -16.78 -4.58 -10.01
C ALA A 272 -16.06 -3.49 -10.82
N LEU A 273 -15.88 -2.29 -10.24
CA LEU A 273 -15.18 -1.19 -10.90
C LEU A 273 -13.67 -1.46 -11.03
N GLN A 274 -13.05 -2.13 -10.06
CA GLN A 274 -11.66 -2.60 -10.16
C GLN A 274 -11.47 -3.53 -11.37
N LYS A 275 -12.46 -4.41 -11.64
CA LYS A 275 -12.43 -5.24 -12.85
C LYS A 275 -12.54 -4.39 -14.13
N VAL A 276 -13.39 -3.35 -14.13
CA VAL A 276 -13.51 -2.41 -15.26
C VAL A 276 -12.21 -1.66 -15.48
N ASP A 277 -11.62 -1.09 -14.42
CA ASP A 277 -10.35 -0.39 -14.49
C ASP A 277 -9.27 -1.28 -15.12
N ARG A 278 -9.11 -2.48 -14.59
CA ARG A 278 -8.10 -3.45 -15.05
C ARG A 278 -8.28 -3.87 -16.51
N THR A 279 -9.51 -4.08 -16.96
CA THR A 279 -9.77 -4.59 -18.32
C THR A 279 -9.85 -3.50 -19.39
N LEU A 280 -10.27 -2.30 -19.02
CA LEU A 280 -10.58 -1.26 -20.00
C LEU A 280 -9.71 -0.01 -19.89
N LEU A 281 -9.27 0.39 -18.69
CA LEU A 281 -8.67 1.70 -18.49
C LEU A 281 -7.16 1.65 -18.27
N GLU A 282 -6.67 0.73 -17.45
CA GLU A 282 -5.27 0.70 -17.00
C GLU A 282 -4.26 0.50 -18.14
N SER A 283 -4.64 -0.23 -19.20
CA SER A 283 -3.79 -0.41 -20.38
C SER A 283 -3.89 0.71 -21.42
N ARG A 284 -4.85 1.63 -21.29
CA ARG A 284 -5.15 2.65 -22.29
C ARG A 284 -4.90 4.07 -21.85
N LEU A 285 -4.91 4.31 -20.55
CA LEU A 285 -4.81 5.66 -20.00
C LEU A 285 -3.43 5.88 -19.37
N PRO A 286 -2.94 7.14 -19.32
CA PRO A 286 -1.66 7.46 -18.72
C PRO A 286 -1.62 7.08 -17.23
N PRO A 287 -0.54 6.49 -16.71
CA PRO A 287 -0.42 6.10 -15.30
C PRO A 287 -0.69 7.25 -14.31
N ALA A 288 -0.35 8.47 -14.69
CA ALA A 288 -0.48 9.64 -13.83
C ALA A 288 -1.89 9.96 -13.34
N ILE A 289 -2.95 9.53 -14.07
CA ILE A 289 -4.34 9.84 -13.68
C ILE A 289 -4.94 8.84 -12.71
N PHE A 290 -4.30 7.68 -12.53
CA PHE A 290 -4.73 6.68 -11.57
C PHE A 290 -4.32 7.11 -10.16
N TYR A 291 -5.02 6.60 -9.16
CA TYR A 291 -4.74 6.93 -7.77
C TYR A 291 -3.48 6.23 -7.27
N ASN A 292 -3.31 4.97 -7.60
CA ASN A 292 -2.17 4.17 -7.23
C ASN A 292 -1.21 3.96 -8.40
N LEU A 293 0.08 3.93 -8.08
CA LEU A 293 1.15 3.56 -9.01
C LEU A 293 1.79 2.23 -8.58
N ILE A 294 2.24 1.47 -9.57
CA ILE A 294 3.14 0.35 -9.40
C ILE A 294 4.41 0.66 -10.17
N ILE A 295 5.56 0.48 -9.54
CA ILE A 295 6.86 0.52 -10.21
C ILE A 295 7.50 -0.86 -10.20
N THR A 296 8.11 -1.24 -11.33
CA THR A 296 9.01 -2.38 -11.44
C THR A 296 10.30 -1.95 -12.10
N ALA A 297 11.41 -2.56 -11.71
CA ALA A 297 12.70 -2.41 -12.33
C ALA A 297 13.53 -3.68 -12.10
N SER A 298 14.61 -3.88 -12.86
CA SER A 298 15.52 -5.01 -12.72
C SER A 298 16.95 -4.54 -12.51
N LYS A 299 17.72 -5.31 -11.74
CA LYS A 299 19.17 -5.14 -11.64
C LYS A 299 19.79 -5.79 -12.88
N PRO A 300 20.68 -5.10 -13.62
CA PRO A 300 21.36 -5.63 -14.79
C PRO A 300 22.23 -6.85 -14.51
#